data_fa65f717fcb3eda713c1fd99867ad625
#
_entry.id   fa65f717fcb3eda713c1fd99867ad625
#
_cell.length_a   1.000
_cell.length_b   1.000
_cell.length_c   1.000
_cell.angle_alpha   90.00
_cell.angle_beta   90.00
_cell.angle_gamma   90.00
#
_symmetry.space_group_name_H-M   'P 1'
#
loop_
_entity.id
_entity.type
_entity.pdbx_description
1 polymer ?
#
loop_
_entity_poly.entity_id
_entity_poly.type
_entity_poly.pdbx_seq_one_letter_code
_entity_poly.pdbx_strand_id
1 'polypeptide(L)'
;RLYTLMTETKNPRIAPYAKGDMVTVKLTARSNGEDDIQMLLKKTEEAILKILTEVPYQKGDENSISWLAGDLIKKNKTLTLAESCTGGMLSSLLTSFDGVSKVYKGCFCTYDVELKKSILGVKEETLKKHTVYSEAVAIEMAQGAKKLSKANYAIATTGIVGESENGVPRGKVFYAFVSDKRVYASSYQVYAGRYKDRIILQETMAKKLLALFYHWQREES
;
A
#
# COMPACT_ATOMS: atom_id res chain seq x y z
N ARG A 1 -11.82 -3.66 -18.71
CA ARG A 1 -12.92 -2.66 -18.65
C ARG A 1 -12.74 -1.53 -19.66
N LEU A 2 -11.54 -0.99 -19.88
CA LEU A 2 -11.29 0.15 -20.79
C LEU A 2 -11.10 -0.23 -22.26
N TYR A 3 -11.11 -1.52 -22.63
CA TYR A 3 -10.76 -1.98 -23.98
C TYR A 3 -11.56 -1.28 -25.09
N THR A 4 -12.87 -1.28 -24.99
CA THR A 4 -13.76 -0.64 -25.97
C THR A 4 -13.46 0.85 -26.14
N LEU A 5 -13.35 1.58 -25.00
CA LEU A 5 -13.04 3.01 -25.04
C LEU A 5 -11.67 3.28 -25.69
N MET A 6 -10.68 2.42 -25.43
CA MET A 6 -9.33 2.54 -26.00
C MET A 6 -9.29 2.26 -27.51
N THR A 7 -10.14 1.36 -28.00
CA THR A 7 -10.18 0.99 -29.44
C THR A 7 -11.02 1.96 -30.27
N GLU A 8 -12.07 2.53 -29.69
CA GLU A 8 -13.00 3.44 -30.38
C GLU A 8 -12.54 4.90 -30.35
N THR A 9 -11.81 5.31 -29.30
CA THR A 9 -11.33 6.69 -29.15
C THR A 9 -10.02 6.90 -29.89
N LYS A 10 -10.03 7.66 -31.00
CA LYS A 10 -8.84 7.97 -31.79
C LYS A 10 -8.07 9.19 -31.24
N ASN A 11 -8.78 10.17 -30.72
CA ASN A 11 -8.26 11.40 -30.11
C ASN A 11 -9.13 11.80 -28.91
N PRO A 12 -8.61 11.83 -27.69
CA PRO A 12 -7.24 11.52 -27.28
C PRO A 12 -6.90 10.02 -27.37
N ARG A 13 -5.64 9.71 -27.63
CA ARG A 13 -5.15 8.33 -27.50
C ARG A 13 -5.08 7.95 -26.01
N ILE A 14 -5.64 6.79 -25.67
CA ILE A 14 -5.66 6.24 -24.32
C ILE A 14 -4.62 5.11 -24.24
N ALA A 15 -3.63 5.21 -23.38
CA ALA A 15 -2.58 4.21 -23.24
C ALA A 15 -2.36 3.83 -21.76
N PRO A 16 -2.64 2.57 -21.37
CA PRO A 16 -2.33 2.07 -20.03
C PRO A 16 -0.87 1.65 -19.92
N TYR A 17 -0.23 2.02 -18.83
CA TYR A 17 1.13 1.61 -18.47
C TYR A 17 1.10 0.98 -17.08
N ALA A 18 1.39 -0.31 -16.99
CA ALA A 18 1.54 -0.98 -15.71
C ALA A 18 2.97 -0.81 -15.19
N LYS A 19 3.10 -0.27 -13.98
CA LYS A 19 4.38 -0.12 -13.30
C LYS A 19 4.21 -0.43 -11.81
N GLY A 20 4.81 -1.53 -11.38
CA GLY A 20 4.72 -1.95 -9.97
C GLY A 20 3.29 -2.27 -9.55
N ASP A 21 2.80 -1.55 -8.59
CA ASP A 21 1.48 -1.69 -7.97
C ASP A 21 0.39 -0.81 -8.60
N MET A 22 0.76 0.00 -9.59
CA MET A 22 -0.14 0.95 -10.24
C MET A 22 -0.27 0.74 -11.74
N VAL A 23 -1.40 1.20 -12.27
CA VAL A 23 -1.60 1.37 -13.71
C VAL A 23 -1.82 2.85 -14.01
N THR A 24 -0.88 3.44 -14.73
CA THR A 24 -1.02 4.81 -15.23
C THR A 24 -1.78 4.77 -16.55
N VAL A 25 -2.88 5.48 -16.64
CA VAL A 25 -3.61 5.70 -17.90
C VAL A 25 -3.22 7.07 -18.45
N LYS A 26 -2.43 7.08 -19.51
CA LYS A 26 -2.00 8.31 -20.18
C LYS A 26 -2.97 8.68 -21.30
N LEU A 27 -3.44 9.92 -21.27
CA LEU A 27 -4.23 10.51 -22.33
C LEU A 27 -3.33 11.46 -23.16
N THR A 28 -3.32 11.24 -24.47
CA THR A 28 -2.53 12.08 -25.38
C THR A 28 -3.46 12.62 -26.49
N ALA A 29 -3.77 13.91 -26.41
CA ALA A 29 -4.55 14.60 -27.44
C ALA A 29 -3.66 15.31 -28.46
N ARG A 30 -4.12 15.36 -29.69
CA ARG A 30 -3.51 16.16 -30.77
C ARG A 30 -4.53 17.19 -31.23
N SER A 31 -4.05 18.44 -31.42
CA SER A 31 -4.87 19.49 -32.03
C SER A 31 -4.86 19.33 -33.55
N ASN A 32 -6.02 19.46 -34.13
CA ASN A 32 -6.22 19.63 -35.58
C ASN A 32 -6.50 21.10 -35.96
N GLY A 33 -6.36 22.03 -35.00
CA GLY A 33 -6.59 23.46 -35.17
C GLY A 33 -7.98 23.94 -34.76
N GLU A 34 -8.95 23.03 -34.67
CA GLU A 34 -10.36 23.36 -34.36
C GLU A 34 -10.80 22.83 -32.98
N ASP A 35 -10.12 21.79 -32.48
CA ASP A 35 -10.50 21.14 -31.24
C ASP A 35 -9.95 21.86 -29.99
N ASP A 36 -10.79 22.03 -28.98
CA ASP A 36 -10.36 22.34 -27.63
C ASP A 36 -9.79 21.08 -26.95
N ILE A 37 -8.46 21.01 -26.95
CA ILE A 37 -7.70 19.88 -26.36
C ILE A 37 -8.11 19.65 -24.91
N GLN A 38 -8.30 20.68 -24.11
CA GLN A 38 -8.66 20.56 -22.71
C GLN A 38 -10.04 19.93 -22.54
N MET A 39 -10.97 20.32 -23.40
CA MET A 39 -12.31 19.73 -23.41
C MET A 39 -12.29 18.25 -23.82
N LEU A 40 -11.48 17.88 -24.83
CA LEU A 40 -11.32 16.49 -25.27
C LEU A 40 -10.73 15.62 -24.16
N LEU A 41 -9.66 16.09 -23.51
CA LEU A 41 -9.03 15.39 -22.39
C LEU A 41 -10.02 15.20 -21.23
N LYS A 42 -10.74 16.26 -20.87
CA LYS A 42 -11.72 16.24 -19.78
C LYS A 42 -12.87 15.25 -20.05
N LYS A 43 -13.46 15.28 -21.24
CA LYS A 43 -14.53 14.33 -21.63
C LYS A 43 -14.07 12.88 -21.59
N THR A 44 -12.84 12.63 -22.07
CA THR A 44 -12.28 11.28 -22.08
C THR A 44 -11.96 10.80 -20.67
N GLU A 45 -11.44 11.67 -19.81
CA GLU A 45 -11.24 11.38 -18.40
C GLU A 45 -12.55 11.00 -17.70
N GLU A 46 -13.60 11.81 -17.88
CA GLU A 46 -14.92 11.54 -17.32
C GLU A 46 -15.49 10.19 -17.78
N ALA A 47 -15.29 9.83 -19.06
CA ALA A 47 -15.70 8.53 -19.59
C ALA A 47 -14.92 7.36 -18.94
N ILE A 48 -13.61 7.52 -18.74
CA ILE A 48 -12.78 6.53 -18.04
C ILE A 48 -13.29 6.35 -16.59
N LEU A 49 -13.53 7.45 -15.89
CA LEU A 49 -13.94 7.43 -14.49
C LEU A 49 -15.32 6.79 -14.29
N LYS A 50 -16.25 6.96 -15.25
CA LYS A 50 -17.53 6.25 -15.25
C LYS A 50 -17.38 4.74 -15.37
N ILE A 51 -16.33 4.26 -16.05
CA ILE A 51 -16.05 2.81 -16.20
C ILE A 51 -15.32 2.26 -14.98
N LEU A 52 -14.49 3.09 -14.33
CA LEU A 52 -13.62 2.73 -13.21
C LEU A 52 -14.13 3.26 -11.86
N THR A 53 -15.45 3.30 -11.65
CA THR A 53 -16.08 3.90 -10.47
C THR A 53 -15.58 3.39 -9.12
N GLU A 54 -15.14 2.13 -9.06
CA GLU A 54 -14.62 1.49 -7.83
C GLU A 54 -13.08 1.51 -7.74
N VAL A 55 -12.41 2.07 -8.76
CA VAL A 55 -10.95 2.11 -8.79
C VAL A 55 -10.48 3.47 -8.30
N PRO A 56 -9.76 3.51 -7.19
CA PRO A 56 -9.20 4.77 -6.71
C PRO A 56 -8.15 5.29 -7.70
N TYR A 57 -8.23 6.56 -8.00
CA TYR A 57 -7.32 7.22 -8.92
C TYR A 57 -6.87 8.59 -8.40
N GLN A 58 -5.77 9.07 -8.93
CA GLN A 58 -5.30 10.43 -8.76
C GLN A 58 -4.65 10.94 -10.05
N LYS A 59 -4.75 12.25 -10.30
CA LYS A 59 -4.09 12.90 -11.44
C LYS A 59 -2.64 13.16 -11.14
N GLY A 60 -1.79 13.06 -12.17
CA GLY A 60 -0.38 13.37 -12.13
C GLY A 60 0.51 12.13 -12.16
N ASP A 61 1.81 12.36 -12.11
CA ASP A 61 2.84 11.30 -12.16
C ASP A 61 3.28 10.81 -10.77
N GLU A 62 2.57 11.24 -9.72
CA GLU A 62 2.86 10.86 -8.36
C GLU A 62 2.52 9.38 -8.11
N ASN A 63 3.26 8.76 -7.21
CA ASN A 63 3.03 7.39 -6.79
C ASN A 63 2.14 7.30 -5.55
N SER A 64 1.71 6.10 -5.18
CA SER A 64 0.85 5.87 -4.01
C SER A 64 1.46 6.35 -2.68
N ILE A 65 2.77 6.43 -2.59
CA ILE A 65 3.51 6.88 -1.40
C ILE A 65 3.38 8.39 -1.23
N SER A 66 3.54 9.16 -2.33
CA SER A 66 3.36 10.61 -2.34
C SER A 66 1.93 10.98 -1.94
N TRP A 67 0.96 10.24 -2.44
CA TRP A 67 -0.45 10.46 -2.11
C TRP A 67 -0.74 10.18 -0.65
N LEU A 68 -0.21 9.07 -0.12
CA LEU A 68 -0.36 8.72 1.29
C LEU A 68 0.26 9.79 2.20
N ALA A 69 1.52 10.16 1.94
CA ALA A 69 2.23 11.14 2.74
C ALA A 69 1.55 12.52 2.69
N GLY A 70 1.16 12.97 1.49
CA GLY A 70 0.44 14.23 1.29
C GLY A 70 -0.91 14.27 2.01
N ASP A 71 -1.67 13.19 1.97
CA ASP A 71 -2.96 13.07 2.64
C ASP A 71 -2.82 13.08 4.17
N LEU A 72 -1.84 12.36 4.71
CA LEU A 72 -1.53 12.37 6.14
C LEU A 72 -1.10 13.76 6.63
N ILE A 73 -0.26 14.46 5.86
CA ILE A 73 0.17 15.83 6.17
C ILE A 73 -1.04 16.77 6.19
N LYS A 74 -1.87 16.72 5.14
CA LYS A 74 -3.06 17.56 5.01
C LYS A 74 -4.05 17.34 6.16
N LYS A 75 -4.21 16.09 6.60
CA LYS A 75 -5.12 15.73 7.72
C LYS A 75 -4.48 15.87 9.10
N ASN A 76 -3.20 16.22 9.18
CA ASN A 76 -2.41 16.24 10.41
C ASN A 76 -2.52 14.91 11.19
N LYS A 77 -2.42 13.79 10.48
CA LYS A 77 -2.49 12.44 11.02
C LYS A 77 -1.14 11.76 10.96
N THR A 78 -0.78 11.07 12.02
CA THR A 78 0.52 10.41 12.15
C THR A 78 0.44 8.92 11.92
N LEU A 79 1.51 8.34 11.36
CA LEU A 79 1.66 6.93 11.02
C LEU A 79 2.89 6.33 11.69
N THR A 80 2.76 5.11 12.18
CA THR A 80 3.88 4.26 12.64
C THR A 80 3.82 2.90 11.93
N LEU A 81 4.94 2.18 11.93
CA LEU A 81 5.06 0.87 11.30
C LEU A 81 5.56 -0.18 12.29
N ALA A 82 5.13 -1.43 12.07
CA ALA A 82 5.67 -2.63 12.69
C ALA A 82 6.03 -3.63 11.59
N GLU A 83 7.30 -3.72 11.24
CA GLU A 83 7.77 -4.53 10.13
C GLU A 83 8.43 -5.82 10.60
N SER A 84 8.19 -6.90 9.85
CA SER A 84 8.88 -8.18 9.98
C SER A 84 9.40 -8.62 8.61
N CYS A 85 8.59 -9.28 7.80
CA CYS A 85 9.02 -9.81 6.51
C CYS A 85 9.49 -8.75 5.50
N THR A 86 9.06 -7.52 5.62
CA THR A 86 9.46 -6.39 4.77
C THR A 86 10.79 -5.75 5.18
N GLY A 87 11.28 -6.04 6.40
CA GLY A 87 12.63 -5.72 6.83
C GLY A 87 13.01 -4.22 6.82
N GLY A 88 12.04 -3.32 7.04
CA GLY A 88 12.25 -1.86 6.98
C GLY A 88 11.92 -1.24 5.61
N MET A 89 11.46 -2.02 4.64
CA MET A 89 11.16 -1.53 3.29
C MET A 89 10.00 -0.52 3.27
N LEU A 90 8.95 -0.73 4.09
CA LEU A 90 7.86 0.25 4.22
C LEU A 90 8.39 1.59 4.74
N SER A 91 9.25 1.53 5.75
CA SER A 91 9.91 2.71 6.33
C SER A 91 10.79 3.43 5.30
N SER A 92 11.61 2.68 4.58
CA SER A 92 12.48 3.20 3.51
C SER A 92 11.67 3.91 2.42
N LEU A 93 10.58 3.29 1.96
CA LEU A 93 9.71 3.89 0.94
C LEU A 93 9.02 5.17 1.43
N LEU A 94 8.51 5.18 2.66
CA LEU A 94 7.88 6.37 3.23
C LEU A 94 8.89 7.52 3.42
N THR A 95 10.09 7.22 3.91
CA THR A 95 11.12 8.23 4.16
C THR A 95 11.76 8.78 2.89
N SER A 96 11.49 8.18 1.73
CA SER A 96 11.88 8.75 0.43
C SER A 96 11.04 9.96 0.00
N PHE A 97 9.94 10.27 0.73
CA PHE A 97 9.08 11.41 0.43
C PHE A 97 9.45 12.62 1.29
N ASP A 98 9.70 13.76 0.64
CA ASP A 98 10.04 15.00 1.31
C ASP A 98 8.88 15.50 2.21
N GLY A 99 9.21 15.85 3.45
CA GLY A 99 8.24 16.35 4.43
C GLY A 99 7.50 15.27 5.21
N VAL A 100 7.75 13.96 4.95
CA VAL A 100 7.11 12.86 5.69
C VAL A 100 7.42 12.87 7.19
N SER A 101 8.53 13.49 7.60
CA SER A 101 8.90 13.64 9.03
C SER A 101 7.84 14.34 9.88
N LYS A 102 6.94 15.11 9.26
CA LYS A 102 5.82 15.77 9.95
C LYS A 102 4.77 14.76 10.46
N VAL A 103 4.67 13.61 9.82
CA VAL A 103 3.59 12.63 10.04
C VAL A 103 4.09 11.22 10.35
N TYR A 104 5.32 10.88 9.99
CA TYR A 104 5.88 9.56 10.24
C TYR A 104 6.58 9.50 11.60
N LYS A 105 6.14 8.60 12.48
CA LYS A 105 6.67 8.43 13.85
C LYS A 105 7.82 7.44 13.95
N GLY A 106 8.03 6.63 12.93
CA GLY A 106 9.07 5.61 12.90
C GLY A 106 8.55 4.18 12.74
N CYS A 107 9.48 3.23 12.77
CA CYS A 107 9.24 1.81 12.56
C CYS A 107 9.84 0.97 13.68
N PHE A 108 9.08 -0.02 14.13
CA PHE A 108 9.54 -1.13 14.96
C PHE A 108 9.82 -2.32 14.05
N CYS A 109 11.07 -2.50 13.62
CA CYS A 109 11.47 -3.65 12.81
C CYS A 109 11.73 -4.86 13.72
N THR A 110 10.66 -5.55 14.12
CA THR A 110 10.70 -6.71 15.02
C THR A 110 10.76 -8.00 14.20
N TYR A 111 11.95 -8.30 13.64
CA TYR A 111 12.14 -9.46 12.78
C TYR A 111 12.06 -10.77 13.56
N ASP A 112 12.69 -10.82 14.72
CA ASP A 112 12.68 -11.94 15.66
C ASP A 112 11.35 -12.02 16.43
N VAL A 113 10.94 -13.24 16.83
CA VAL A 113 9.70 -13.49 17.56
C VAL A 113 9.76 -12.91 18.97
N GLU A 114 10.90 -13.00 19.65
CA GLU A 114 11.05 -12.45 20.99
C GLU A 114 10.96 -10.93 21.00
N LEU A 115 11.43 -10.25 19.94
CA LEU A 115 11.24 -8.81 19.79
C LEU A 115 9.78 -8.43 19.54
N LYS A 116 9.01 -9.26 18.84
CA LYS A 116 7.56 -9.05 18.72
C LYS A 116 6.86 -9.07 20.07
N LYS A 117 7.27 -10.00 20.95
CA LYS A 117 6.72 -10.14 22.31
C LYS A 117 7.18 -8.98 23.20
N SER A 118 8.49 -8.78 23.32
CA SER A 118 9.06 -7.85 24.28
C SER A 118 8.83 -6.38 23.94
N ILE A 119 8.82 -6.02 22.66
CA ILE A 119 8.63 -4.63 22.22
C ILE A 119 7.17 -4.36 21.92
N LEU A 120 6.51 -5.17 21.08
CA LEU A 120 5.17 -4.90 20.60
C LEU A 120 4.06 -5.55 21.44
N GLY A 121 4.42 -6.39 22.41
CA GLY A 121 3.46 -7.04 23.29
C GLY A 121 2.63 -8.14 22.62
N VAL A 122 3.16 -8.76 21.56
CA VAL A 122 2.53 -9.94 20.95
C VAL A 122 2.48 -11.06 21.96
N LYS A 123 1.30 -11.64 22.15
CA LYS A 123 1.04 -12.62 23.19
C LYS A 123 1.55 -14.01 22.79
N GLU A 124 2.16 -14.68 23.74
CA GLU A 124 2.61 -16.08 23.58
C GLU A 124 1.45 -17.01 23.15
N GLU A 125 0.26 -16.79 23.71
CA GLU A 125 -0.94 -17.56 23.38
C GLU A 125 -1.36 -17.38 21.92
N THR A 126 -1.24 -16.14 21.39
CA THR A 126 -1.54 -15.82 20.00
C THR A 126 -0.57 -16.53 19.07
N LEU A 127 0.72 -16.52 19.41
CA LEU A 127 1.76 -17.21 18.65
C LEU A 127 1.55 -18.74 18.65
N LYS A 128 1.19 -19.33 19.78
CA LYS A 128 0.91 -20.77 19.87
C LYS A 128 -0.32 -21.19 19.09
N LYS A 129 -1.37 -20.36 19.11
CA LYS A 129 -2.65 -20.67 18.45
C LYS A 129 -2.64 -20.44 16.95
N HIS A 130 -1.97 -19.38 16.49
CA HIS A 130 -2.09 -18.85 15.11
C HIS A 130 -0.78 -18.84 14.33
N THR A 131 0.33 -19.23 14.94
CA THR A 131 1.69 -19.07 14.43
C THR A 131 2.10 -17.60 14.23
N VAL A 132 3.39 -17.36 13.97
CA VAL A 132 3.92 -16.00 13.72
C VAL A 132 3.39 -15.41 12.40
N TYR A 133 2.97 -16.25 11.45
CA TYR A 133 2.45 -15.86 10.14
C TYR A 133 0.93 -15.86 10.16
N SER A 134 0.33 -14.84 10.77
CA SER A 134 -1.11 -14.74 10.91
C SER A 134 -1.61 -13.30 11.01
N GLU A 135 -2.89 -13.10 10.69
CA GLU A 135 -3.58 -11.82 10.88
C GLU A 135 -3.65 -11.43 12.36
N ALA A 136 -3.83 -12.39 13.25
CA ALA A 136 -3.86 -12.16 14.70
C ALA A 136 -2.55 -11.54 15.21
N VAL A 137 -1.40 -12.08 14.79
CA VAL A 137 -0.09 -11.53 15.15
C VAL A 137 0.11 -10.15 14.51
N ALA A 138 -0.30 -9.95 13.26
CA ALA A 138 -0.22 -8.63 12.61
C ALA A 138 -1.05 -7.57 13.36
N ILE A 139 -2.24 -7.92 13.85
CA ILE A 139 -3.08 -7.03 14.67
C ILE A 139 -2.35 -6.62 15.95
N GLU A 140 -1.83 -7.58 16.70
CA GLU A 140 -1.13 -7.29 17.97
C GLU A 140 0.14 -6.47 17.74
N MET A 141 0.90 -6.74 16.66
CA MET A 141 2.05 -5.93 16.26
C MET A 141 1.64 -4.47 15.97
N ALA A 142 0.59 -4.26 15.19
CA ALA A 142 0.12 -2.92 14.86
C ALA A 142 -0.39 -2.15 16.08
N GLN A 143 -1.16 -2.81 16.95
CA GLN A 143 -1.66 -2.25 18.21
C GLN A 143 -0.51 -1.86 19.15
N GLY A 144 0.50 -2.74 19.30
CA GLY A 144 1.69 -2.46 20.07
C GLY A 144 2.47 -1.25 19.55
N ALA A 145 2.73 -1.20 18.25
CA ALA A 145 3.41 -0.09 17.63
C ALA A 145 2.64 1.24 17.79
N LYS A 146 1.32 1.21 17.58
CA LYS A 146 0.45 2.38 17.76
C LYS A 146 0.50 2.89 19.19
N LYS A 147 0.40 2.01 20.18
CA LYS A 147 0.47 2.34 21.60
C LYS A 147 1.80 3.00 21.99
N LEU A 148 2.91 2.43 21.55
CA LEU A 148 4.25 2.93 21.86
C LEU A 148 4.54 4.28 21.21
N SER A 149 4.17 4.45 19.94
CA SER A 149 4.45 5.67 19.18
C SER A 149 3.44 6.79 19.42
N LYS A 150 2.27 6.46 19.96
CA LYS A 150 1.09 7.36 20.06
C LYS A 150 0.66 7.92 18.69
N ALA A 151 0.90 7.17 17.62
CA ALA A 151 0.47 7.55 16.27
C ALA A 151 -1.05 7.37 16.09
N ASN A 152 -1.65 8.12 15.16
CA ASN A 152 -3.06 7.94 14.81
C ASN A 152 -3.30 6.61 14.10
N TYR A 153 -2.34 6.20 13.26
CA TYR A 153 -2.40 4.98 12.47
C TYR A 153 -1.17 4.10 12.69
N ALA A 154 -1.37 2.80 12.57
CA ALA A 154 -0.28 1.83 12.50
C ALA A 154 -0.51 0.83 11.36
N ILE A 155 0.58 0.45 10.69
CA ILE A 155 0.63 -0.67 9.75
C ILE A 155 1.55 -1.73 10.34
N ALA A 156 1.11 -2.99 10.34
CA ALA A 156 2.00 -4.11 10.66
C ALA A 156 2.05 -5.13 9.53
N THR A 157 3.21 -5.81 9.43
CA THR A 157 3.45 -6.87 8.45
C THR A 157 4.13 -8.07 9.10
N THR A 158 3.65 -9.26 8.77
CA THR A 158 4.36 -10.53 9.00
C THR A 158 4.14 -11.44 7.80
N GLY A 159 5.04 -12.37 7.53
CA GLY A 159 4.92 -13.22 6.34
C GLY A 159 6.24 -13.86 5.91
N ILE A 160 6.24 -14.48 4.74
CA ILE A 160 7.37 -15.24 4.23
C ILE A 160 7.91 -14.65 2.93
N VAL A 161 9.18 -14.25 2.97
CA VAL A 161 9.97 -13.81 1.80
C VAL A 161 10.98 -14.86 1.35
N GLY A 162 11.38 -15.74 2.29
CA GLY A 162 12.26 -16.89 2.05
C GLY A 162 11.53 -18.10 1.49
N GLU A 163 12.03 -19.28 1.77
CA GLU A 163 11.38 -20.54 1.46
C GLU A 163 10.07 -20.69 2.22
N SER A 164 9.16 -21.50 1.67
CA SER A 164 7.88 -21.81 2.32
C SER A 164 8.12 -22.49 3.68
N GLU A 165 7.37 -22.08 4.68
CA GLU A 165 7.52 -22.55 6.05
C GLU A 165 6.16 -22.75 6.71
N ASN A 166 5.98 -23.83 7.50
CA ASN A 166 4.76 -24.14 8.25
C ASN A 166 3.48 -24.09 7.38
N GLY A 167 3.56 -24.54 6.12
CA GLY A 167 2.44 -24.52 5.19
C GLY A 167 2.12 -23.14 4.59
N VAL A 168 2.87 -22.09 4.97
CA VAL A 168 2.73 -20.75 4.42
C VAL A 168 3.68 -20.59 3.23
N PRO A 169 3.18 -20.27 2.03
CA PRO A 169 4.02 -20.20 0.84
C PRO A 169 4.87 -18.92 0.81
N ARG A 170 6.01 -18.99 0.13
CA ARG A 170 6.82 -17.81 -0.19
C ARG A 170 5.97 -16.74 -0.86
N GLY A 171 6.10 -15.50 -0.41
CA GLY A 171 5.33 -14.36 -0.93
C GLY A 171 4.00 -14.11 -0.23
N LYS A 172 3.63 -14.93 0.76
CA LYS A 172 2.45 -14.70 1.59
C LYS A 172 2.73 -13.63 2.64
N VAL A 173 1.89 -12.61 2.68
CA VAL A 173 1.96 -11.51 3.65
C VAL A 173 0.66 -11.42 4.40
N PHE A 174 0.76 -11.36 5.71
CA PHE A 174 -0.31 -11.00 6.63
C PHE A 174 -0.06 -9.58 7.11
N TYR A 175 -1.09 -8.78 7.19
CA TYR A 175 -0.97 -7.38 7.57
C TYR A 175 -2.16 -6.90 8.38
N ALA A 176 -1.93 -5.84 9.15
CA ALA A 176 -2.99 -5.16 9.86
C ALA A 176 -2.84 -3.64 9.74
N PHE A 177 -3.98 -2.95 9.68
CA PHE A 177 -4.14 -1.51 9.78
C PHE A 177 -4.95 -1.18 11.02
N VAL A 178 -4.43 -0.30 11.85
CA VAL A 178 -5.04 0.07 13.13
C VAL A 178 -5.15 1.58 13.25
N SER A 179 -6.34 2.04 13.62
CA SER A 179 -6.62 3.42 14.02
C SER A 179 -7.24 3.46 15.41
N ASP A 180 -7.73 4.62 15.86
CA ASP A 180 -8.54 4.72 17.07
C ASP A 180 -9.97 4.20 16.87
N LYS A 181 -10.45 4.20 15.63
CA LYS A 181 -11.83 3.86 15.30
C LYS A 181 -12.00 2.41 14.89
N ARG A 182 -11.03 1.82 14.19
CA ARG A 182 -11.15 0.47 13.63
C ARG A 182 -9.83 -0.27 13.51
N VAL A 183 -9.95 -1.59 13.45
CA VAL A 183 -8.88 -2.52 13.14
C VAL A 183 -9.27 -3.29 11.89
N TYR A 184 -8.34 -3.40 10.95
CA TYR A 184 -8.50 -4.20 9.76
C TYR A 184 -7.29 -5.10 9.60
N ALA A 185 -7.51 -6.38 9.34
CA ALA A 185 -6.45 -7.32 9.02
C ALA A 185 -6.84 -8.18 7.84
N SER A 186 -5.88 -8.54 7.06
CA SER A 186 -6.05 -9.42 5.91
C SER A 186 -4.70 -9.98 5.47
N SER A 187 -4.72 -10.76 4.41
CA SER A 187 -3.51 -11.32 3.81
C SER A 187 -3.60 -11.30 2.29
N TYR A 188 -2.46 -11.29 1.65
CA TYR A 188 -2.38 -11.47 0.21
C TYR A 188 -1.17 -12.31 -0.19
N GLN A 189 -1.20 -12.84 -1.39
CA GLN A 189 -0.12 -13.57 -1.99
C GLN A 189 0.55 -12.72 -3.07
N VAL A 190 1.84 -12.45 -2.94
CA VAL A 190 2.67 -12.00 -4.06
C VAL A 190 3.17 -13.22 -4.80
N TYR A 191 3.00 -13.24 -6.12
CA TYR A 191 3.43 -14.37 -6.93
C TYR A 191 4.95 -14.43 -7.02
N ALA A 192 5.55 -15.12 -6.06
CA ALA A 192 7.00 -15.15 -5.85
C ALA A 192 7.79 -15.78 -7.01
N GLY A 193 7.16 -16.58 -7.87
CA GLY A 193 7.79 -17.14 -9.08
C GLY A 193 8.24 -16.08 -10.10
N ARG A 194 7.68 -14.85 -10.03
CA ARG A 194 8.12 -13.70 -10.83
C ARG A 194 9.38 -13.02 -10.30
N TYR A 195 9.66 -13.21 -9.01
CA TYR A 195 10.69 -12.44 -8.30
C TYR A 195 11.71 -13.41 -7.72
N LYS A 196 12.82 -13.63 -8.44
CA LYS A 196 13.95 -14.42 -7.92
C LYS A 196 14.61 -13.70 -6.75
N ASP A 197 14.71 -12.36 -6.83
CA ASP A 197 15.39 -11.56 -5.84
C ASP A 197 14.48 -11.24 -4.65
N ARG A 198 14.99 -11.51 -3.45
CA ARG A 198 14.33 -11.26 -2.19
C ARG A 198 13.96 -9.78 -1.99
N ILE A 199 14.85 -8.87 -2.36
CA ILE A 199 14.67 -7.42 -2.23
C ILE A 199 13.50 -6.93 -3.07
N ILE A 200 13.36 -7.42 -4.32
CA ILE A 200 12.27 -7.04 -5.22
C ILE A 200 10.92 -7.53 -4.66
N LEU A 201 10.90 -8.72 -4.07
CA LEU A 201 9.71 -9.25 -3.43
C LEU A 201 9.30 -8.40 -2.22
N GLN A 202 10.25 -8.00 -1.37
CA GLN A 202 10.00 -7.11 -0.23
C GLN A 202 9.48 -5.74 -0.68
N GLU A 203 10.09 -5.16 -1.70
CA GLU A 203 9.67 -3.88 -2.27
C GLU A 203 8.25 -3.95 -2.85
N THR A 204 7.93 -5.02 -3.58
CA THR A 204 6.58 -5.25 -4.12
C THR A 204 5.55 -5.38 -3.02
N MET A 205 5.89 -6.13 -1.95
CA MET A 205 5.03 -6.27 -0.77
C MET A 205 4.77 -4.92 -0.11
N ALA A 206 5.82 -4.14 0.12
CA ALA A 206 5.74 -2.86 0.80
C ALA A 206 4.92 -1.83 -0.01
N LYS A 207 5.17 -1.69 -1.31
CA LYS A 207 4.40 -0.79 -2.18
C LYS A 207 2.92 -1.13 -2.18
N LYS A 208 2.58 -2.41 -2.30
CA LYS A 208 1.18 -2.84 -2.27
C LYS A 208 0.51 -2.54 -0.93
N LEU A 209 1.21 -2.72 0.19
CA LEU A 209 0.66 -2.40 1.50
C LEU A 209 0.41 -0.92 1.72
N LEU A 210 1.34 -0.06 1.28
CA LEU A 210 1.15 1.40 1.36
C LEU A 210 -0.03 1.86 0.52
N ALA A 211 -0.21 1.28 -0.68
CA ALA A 211 -1.37 1.55 -1.53
C ALA A 211 -2.68 1.08 -0.86
N LEU A 212 -2.73 -0.14 -0.31
CA LEU A 212 -3.91 -0.65 0.41
C LEU A 212 -4.24 0.20 1.63
N PHE A 213 -3.23 0.62 2.39
CA PHE A 213 -3.42 1.49 3.54
C PHE A 213 -3.94 2.88 3.13
N TYR A 214 -3.43 3.45 2.03
CA TYR A 214 -3.91 4.72 1.48
C TYR A 214 -5.42 4.69 1.23
N HIS A 215 -5.96 3.60 0.69
CA HIS A 215 -7.40 3.46 0.46
C HIS A 215 -8.17 3.28 1.76
N TRP A 216 -7.70 2.37 2.61
CA TRP A 216 -8.34 2.07 3.88
C TRP A 216 -8.50 3.31 4.78
N GLN A 217 -7.48 4.16 4.90
CA GLN A 217 -7.52 5.35 5.75
C GLN A 217 -8.47 6.44 5.21
N ARG A 218 -8.74 6.45 3.90
CA ARG A 218 -9.69 7.39 3.29
C ARG A 218 -11.14 7.04 3.57
N GLU A 219 -11.47 5.79 3.77
CA GLU A 219 -12.81 5.34 4.14
C GLU A 219 -13.18 5.69 5.60
N GLU A 220 -12.21 6.10 6.42
CA GLU A 220 -12.45 6.58 7.79
C GLU A 220 -12.80 8.07 7.88
N SER A 221 -12.66 8.79 6.81
CA SER A 221 -12.71 10.27 6.77
C SER A 221 -14.12 10.77 6.70
#